data_c29a56465d98bbe4fc8b95933c1694eb
#
_entry.id   c29a56465d98bbe4fc8b95933c1694eb
#
_cell.length_a   1.000
_cell.length_b   1.000
_cell.length_c   1.000
_cell.angle_alpha   90.00
_cell.angle_beta   90.00
_cell.angle_gamma   90.00
#
_symmetry.space_group_name_H-M   'P 1'
#
loop_
_entity.id
_entity.type
_entity.pdbx_description
1 polymer ?
#
loop_
_entity_poly.entity_id
_entity_poly.type
_entity_poly.pdbx_seq_one_letter_code
_entity_poly.pdbx_strand_id
1 'polypeptide(L)'
;YSGPLLNLYRPAYPESWFNGGKGGFSIRKEADGVKAVAYSGARTLETDQSITFDFAMIVTPVKPLNMKSQFTDRYYHNGPKPTPTQADIDAGVRIINVHQGNGYNPFINYPFLTVDKMKEFTKEWHARGCKVKIYYTLRELSNATAEIWAIRSLGHEILRGGDGGGFPWCREHFVTDYTPQWYEHFDYTNEQGITADASILTAEGDSRWYNYYIEGLRWMVQNLDIDGIYLDDVSFDRRIL
;
A
#
# COMPACT_ATOMS: atom_id res chain seq x y z
N TYR A 1 -6.10 -16.66 14.40
CA TYR A 1 -7.25 -15.83 14.03
C TYR A 1 -8.19 -16.67 13.17
N SER A 2 -9.38 -16.98 13.66
CA SER A 2 -10.35 -17.87 13.00
C SER A 2 -11.58 -17.12 12.47
N GLY A 3 -11.44 -15.85 12.19
CA GLY A 3 -12.52 -15.04 11.61
C GLY A 3 -12.41 -14.93 10.10
N PRO A 4 -13.50 -14.61 9.40
CA PRO A 4 -13.43 -14.28 8.00
C PRO A 4 -12.53 -13.04 7.82
N LEU A 5 -11.64 -13.09 6.84
CA LEU A 5 -10.95 -11.90 6.39
C LEU A 5 -12.02 -10.94 5.87
N LEU A 6 -12.20 -9.83 6.59
CA LEU A 6 -13.10 -8.77 6.16
C LEU A 6 -12.52 -8.14 4.88
N ASN A 7 -13.10 -8.49 3.77
CA ASN A 7 -12.85 -7.77 2.53
C ASN A 7 -13.96 -6.72 2.38
N LEU A 8 -13.61 -5.46 2.53
CA LEU A 8 -14.54 -4.35 2.41
C LEU A 8 -15.26 -4.30 1.04
N TYR A 9 -14.67 -4.92 0.03
CA TYR A 9 -15.20 -4.96 -1.34
C TYR A 9 -16.01 -6.23 -1.66
N ARG A 10 -16.09 -7.19 -0.75
CA ARG A 10 -16.87 -8.42 -0.93
C ARG A 10 -17.89 -8.57 0.19
N PRO A 11 -19.16 -8.27 -0.07
CA PRO A 11 -20.22 -8.44 0.93
C PRO A 11 -20.54 -9.92 1.22
N ALA A 12 -20.14 -10.84 0.34
CA ALA A 12 -20.34 -12.28 0.56
C ALA A 12 -19.16 -12.87 1.32
N TYR A 13 -19.43 -13.44 2.49
CA TYR A 13 -18.43 -14.15 3.28
C TYR A 13 -18.26 -15.58 2.75
N PRO A 14 -17.03 -16.11 2.71
CA PRO A 14 -16.81 -17.52 2.41
C PRO A 14 -17.43 -18.40 3.49
N GLU A 15 -17.69 -19.66 3.16
CA GLU A 15 -18.16 -20.64 4.14
C GLU A 15 -17.19 -20.76 5.31
N SER A 16 -17.75 -20.69 6.52
CA SER A 16 -16.96 -20.65 7.73
C SER A 16 -16.63 -22.05 8.24
N TRP A 17 -15.35 -22.30 8.54
CA TRP A 17 -14.91 -23.47 9.30
C TRP A 17 -15.57 -23.58 10.67
N PHE A 18 -15.97 -22.45 11.27
CA PHE A 18 -16.56 -22.40 12.60
C PHE A 18 -17.89 -23.12 12.71
N ASN A 19 -18.71 -23.11 11.65
CA ASN A 19 -19.94 -23.87 11.53
C ASN A 19 -20.83 -23.80 12.79
N GLY A 20 -21.12 -22.59 13.28
CA GLY A 20 -21.95 -22.40 14.47
C GLY A 20 -21.38 -23.02 15.76
N GLY A 21 -20.06 -23.11 15.89
CA GLY A 21 -19.38 -23.70 17.03
C GLY A 21 -19.05 -25.20 16.91
N LYS A 22 -19.44 -25.84 15.83
CA LYS A 22 -19.12 -27.26 15.59
C LYS A 22 -17.74 -27.47 14.98
N GLY A 23 -17.23 -26.45 14.32
CA GLY A 23 -15.89 -26.42 13.74
C GLY A 23 -14.90 -25.60 14.57
N GLY A 24 -13.64 -25.62 14.18
CA GLY A 24 -12.61 -24.88 14.90
C GLY A 24 -11.24 -25.04 14.29
N PHE A 25 -10.27 -24.50 15.00
CA PHE A 25 -8.87 -24.53 14.65
C PHE A 25 -8.01 -24.80 15.89
N SER A 26 -6.97 -25.61 15.75
CA SER A 26 -6.01 -25.87 16.83
C SER A 26 -4.60 -25.92 16.31
N ILE A 27 -3.66 -25.44 17.09
CA ILE A 27 -2.21 -25.59 16.87
C ILE A 27 -1.64 -26.28 18.10
N ARG A 28 -0.88 -27.36 17.90
CA ARG A 28 -0.24 -28.14 18.96
C ARG A 28 1.21 -28.41 18.60
N LYS A 29 2.09 -28.29 19.60
CA LYS A 29 3.44 -28.77 19.49
C LYS A 29 3.44 -30.28 19.70
N GLU A 30 4.05 -31.03 18.81
CA GLU A 30 4.28 -32.47 18.89
C GLU A 30 5.78 -32.74 18.96
N ALA A 31 6.17 -34.01 19.14
CA ALA A 31 7.58 -34.38 19.34
C ALA A 31 8.47 -34.03 18.12
N ASP A 32 7.92 -34.11 16.93
CA ASP A 32 8.61 -33.95 15.65
C ASP A 32 8.21 -32.67 14.89
N GLY A 33 7.40 -31.79 15.52
CA GLY A 33 7.00 -30.56 14.85
C GLY A 33 5.81 -29.83 15.48
N VAL A 34 5.09 -29.11 14.62
CA VAL A 34 3.87 -28.39 14.98
C VAL A 34 2.75 -28.87 14.09
N LYS A 35 1.68 -29.34 14.71
CA LYS A 35 0.45 -29.75 14.02
C LYS A 35 -0.60 -28.67 14.09
N ALA A 36 -1.04 -28.22 12.93
CA ALA A 36 -2.20 -27.32 12.77
C ALA A 36 -3.38 -28.11 12.20
N VAL A 37 -4.54 -27.98 12.83
CA VAL A 37 -5.76 -28.68 12.40
C VAL A 37 -6.87 -27.65 12.29
N ALA A 38 -7.46 -27.56 11.10
CA ALA A 38 -8.73 -26.85 10.88
C ALA A 38 -9.81 -27.93 10.60
N TYR A 39 -10.97 -27.78 11.22
CA TYR A 39 -12.08 -28.71 11.03
C TYR A 39 -13.40 -27.97 11.06
N SER A 40 -14.36 -28.40 10.26
CA SER A 40 -15.66 -27.76 10.16
C SER A 40 -16.76 -28.43 10.99
N GLY A 41 -16.44 -29.55 11.63
CA GLY A 41 -17.43 -30.36 12.34
C GLY A 41 -18.44 -31.03 11.41
N ALA A 42 -19.46 -31.70 12.00
CA ALA A 42 -20.50 -32.34 11.23
C ALA A 42 -21.37 -31.33 10.48
N ARG A 43 -21.62 -31.61 9.19
CA ARG A 43 -22.52 -30.84 8.31
C ARG A 43 -23.50 -31.79 7.62
N THR A 44 -24.68 -31.30 7.37
CA THR A 44 -25.64 -31.96 6.49
C THR A 44 -25.54 -31.32 5.11
N LEU A 45 -25.39 -32.13 4.10
CA LEU A 45 -25.41 -31.69 2.71
C LEU A 45 -26.60 -32.36 2.03
N GLU A 46 -27.30 -31.60 1.22
CA GLU A 46 -28.35 -32.15 0.35
C GLU A 46 -27.72 -32.92 -0.81
N THR A 47 -28.50 -33.74 -1.46
CA THR A 47 -28.07 -34.46 -2.66
C THR A 47 -27.57 -33.46 -3.69
N ASP A 48 -26.40 -33.74 -4.26
CA ASP A 48 -25.70 -32.88 -5.24
C ASP A 48 -25.16 -31.55 -4.69
N GLN A 49 -25.26 -31.28 -3.41
CA GLN A 49 -24.64 -30.15 -2.76
C GLN A 49 -23.15 -30.41 -2.49
N SER A 50 -22.31 -29.45 -2.79
CA SER A 50 -20.88 -29.43 -2.41
C SER A 50 -20.57 -28.22 -1.55
N ILE A 51 -19.56 -28.35 -0.71
CA ILE A 51 -19.01 -27.25 0.07
C ILE A 51 -17.51 -27.14 -0.20
N THR A 52 -17.04 -25.93 -0.47
CA THR A 52 -15.63 -25.66 -0.75
C THR A 52 -15.05 -24.76 0.33
N PHE A 53 -13.89 -25.11 0.81
CA PHE A 53 -13.11 -24.30 1.75
C PHE A 53 -11.80 -23.93 1.11
N ASP A 54 -11.56 -22.62 0.94
CA ASP A 54 -10.30 -22.09 0.49
C ASP A 54 -9.43 -21.73 1.69
N PHE A 55 -8.16 -22.05 1.62
CA PHE A 55 -7.20 -21.67 2.64
C PHE A 55 -5.86 -21.31 2.03
N ALA A 56 -5.12 -20.44 2.73
CA ALA A 56 -3.75 -20.11 2.39
C ALA A 56 -2.83 -20.38 3.59
N MET A 57 -1.62 -20.81 3.32
CA MET A 57 -0.60 -21.02 4.33
C MET A 57 0.60 -20.13 4.05
N ILE A 58 0.98 -19.35 5.06
CA ILE A 58 2.21 -18.54 5.03
C ILE A 58 3.15 -19.07 6.10
N VAL A 59 4.33 -19.53 5.67
CA VAL A 59 5.38 -19.92 6.60
C VAL A 59 6.15 -18.69 7.04
N THR A 60 6.10 -18.38 8.33
CA THR A 60 6.78 -17.23 8.92
C THR A 60 7.64 -17.65 10.10
N PRO A 61 8.66 -16.87 10.46
CA PRO A 61 9.11 -15.65 9.79
C PRO A 61 9.90 -15.95 8.52
N VAL A 62 9.71 -15.15 7.48
CA VAL A 62 10.49 -15.24 6.23
C VAL A 62 11.89 -14.66 6.38
N LYS A 63 12.12 -13.91 7.46
CA LYS A 63 13.41 -13.34 7.86
C LYS A 63 13.48 -13.22 9.38
N PRO A 64 14.68 -13.10 9.99
CA PRO A 64 14.84 -12.89 11.43
C PRO A 64 14.07 -11.66 11.89
N LEU A 65 13.35 -11.77 13.02
CA LEU A 65 12.60 -10.69 13.63
C LEU A 65 13.45 -9.93 14.64
N ASN A 66 13.40 -8.61 14.61
CA ASN A 66 13.89 -7.77 15.71
C ASN A 66 12.75 -7.55 16.71
N MET A 67 12.60 -8.45 17.65
CA MET A 67 11.53 -8.43 18.65
C MET A 67 11.55 -7.14 19.49
N LYS A 68 12.74 -6.62 19.80
CA LYS A 68 12.86 -5.39 20.58
C LYS A 68 12.23 -4.22 19.82
N SER A 69 12.67 -3.99 18.58
CA SER A 69 12.15 -2.91 17.73
C SER A 69 10.65 -3.03 17.54
N GLN A 70 10.14 -4.24 17.28
CA GLN A 70 8.72 -4.47 17.06
C GLN A 70 7.84 -4.05 18.25
N PHE A 71 8.32 -4.17 19.47
CA PHE A 71 7.57 -3.80 20.68
C PHE A 71 7.87 -2.41 21.21
N THR A 72 9.01 -1.81 20.88
CA THR A 72 9.44 -0.53 21.43
C THR A 72 9.29 0.65 20.48
N ASP A 73 9.45 0.42 19.16
CA ASP A 73 9.43 1.50 18.18
C ASP A 73 7.99 1.89 17.87
N ARG A 74 7.64 3.14 18.11
CA ARG A 74 6.34 3.69 17.77
C ARG A 74 6.37 4.26 16.36
N TYR A 75 5.24 4.15 15.71
CA TYR A 75 5.02 4.58 14.34
C TYR A 75 4.30 5.92 14.33
N TYR A 76 4.82 6.88 13.59
CA TYR A 76 4.19 8.17 13.36
C TYR A 76 3.70 8.25 11.91
N HIS A 77 2.41 8.50 11.74
CA HIS A 77 1.79 8.67 10.44
C HIS A 77 0.77 9.80 10.51
N ASN A 78 1.12 10.95 9.97
CA ASN A 78 0.23 12.11 9.87
C ASN A 78 0.42 12.74 8.49
N GLY A 79 -0.59 12.67 7.63
CA GLY A 79 -0.51 13.10 6.24
C GLY A 79 -0.06 14.55 6.07
N PRO A 80 -0.80 15.53 6.61
CA PRO A 80 -0.47 16.95 6.43
C PRO A 80 0.80 17.39 7.16
N LYS A 81 1.15 16.73 8.25
CA LYS A 81 2.26 17.10 9.14
C LYS A 81 3.17 15.90 9.38
N PRO A 82 4.10 15.62 8.49
CA PRO A 82 4.97 14.44 8.61
C PRO A 82 6.02 14.58 9.71
N THR A 83 6.12 15.74 10.36
CA THR A 83 7.14 16.07 11.36
C THR A 83 6.60 15.79 12.77
N PRO A 84 7.09 14.75 13.48
CA PRO A 84 6.75 14.52 14.89
C PRO A 84 7.18 15.66 15.78
N THR A 85 6.40 15.89 16.83
CA THR A 85 6.79 16.79 17.91
C THR A 85 7.82 16.16 18.85
N GLN A 86 8.46 16.95 19.74
CA GLN A 86 9.32 16.38 20.76
C GLN A 86 8.55 15.44 21.70
N ALA A 87 7.30 15.74 22.02
CA ALA A 87 6.44 14.87 22.83
C ALA A 87 6.19 13.51 22.17
N ASP A 88 6.04 13.45 20.84
CA ASP A 88 5.91 12.19 20.10
C ASP A 88 7.21 11.36 20.21
N ILE A 89 8.36 12.01 20.09
CA ILE A 89 9.67 11.35 20.25
C ILE A 89 9.84 10.81 21.67
N ASP A 90 9.48 11.59 22.67
CA ASP A 90 9.53 11.17 24.07
C ASP A 90 8.56 10.03 24.39
N ALA A 91 7.41 9.99 23.70
CA ALA A 91 6.45 8.89 23.75
C ALA A 91 6.93 7.62 23.00
N GLY A 92 8.10 7.67 22.35
CA GLY A 92 8.73 6.50 21.73
C GLY A 92 8.58 6.40 20.21
N VAL A 93 8.20 7.47 19.53
CA VAL A 93 8.24 7.48 18.05
C VAL A 93 9.67 7.27 17.56
N ARG A 94 9.84 6.28 16.69
CA ARG A 94 11.13 5.91 16.08
C ARG A 94 11.00 5.62 14.59
N ILE A 95 9.78 5.59 14.06
CA ILE A 95 9.52 5.35 12.63
C ILE A 95 8.54 6.41 12.15
N ILE A 96 8.95 7.17 11.15
CA ILE A 96 8.15 8.23 10.53
C ILE A 96 7.75 7.76 9.14
N ASN A 97 6.46 7.81 8.85
CA ASN A 97 5.95 7.62 7.50
C ASN A 97 5.61 8.98 6.88
N VAL A 98 6.31 9.34 5.81
CA VAL A 98 6.06 10.57 5.06
C VAL A 98 4.96 10.28 4.03
N HIS A 99 3.73 10.61 4.40
CA HIS A 99 2.55 10.49 3.53
C HIS A 99 2.68 11.44 2.32
N GLN A 100 1.91 11.21 1.24
CA GLN A 100 1.79 12.21 0.17
C GLN A 100 0.97 13.43 0.65
N GLY A 101 1.01 14.51 -0.12
CA GLY A 101 0.23 15.72 0.14
C GLY A 101 0.91 16.74 1.07
N ASN A 102 2.22 16.67 1.22
CA ASN A 102 3.01 17.66 1.99
C ASN A 102 4.28 18.09 1.22
N GLY A 103 5.00 19.04 1.77
CA GLY A 103 6.17 19.64 1.09
C GLY A 103 7.35 18.71 0.84
N TYR A 104 7.41 17.55 1.48
CA TYR A 104 8.47 16.55 1.31
C TYR A 104 8.09 15.45 0.32
N ASN A 105 6.82 15.04 0.32
CA ASN A 105 6.24 14.05 -0.58
C ASN A 105 4.90 14.57 -1.11
N PRO A 106 4.90 15.52 -2.04
CA PRO A 106 3.66 16.17 -2.46
C PRO A 106 2.77 15.29 -3.33
N PHE A 107 3.34 14.37 -4.10
CA PHE A 107 2.65 13.65 -5.16
C PHE A 107 2.61 12.15 -4.92
N ILE A 108 1.45 11.55 -5.16
CA ILE A 108 1.30 10.10 -5.01
C ILE A 108 2.25 9.35 -5.94
N ASN A 109 3.00 8.43 -5.38
CA ASN A 109 3.96 7.58 -6.08
C ASN A 109 5.00 8.33 -6.92
N TYR A 110 5.19 9.64 -6.66
CA TYR A 110 6.13 10.46 -7.41
C TYR A 110 6.90 11.49 -6.55
N PRO A 111 7.81 11.05 -5.68
CA PRO A 111 8.61 11.94 -4.82
C PRO A 111 9.79 12.59 -5.55
N PHE A 112 9.98 12.35 -6.85
CA PHE A 112 11.18 12.74 -7.60
C PHE A 112 11.30 14.24 -7.82
N LEU A 113 10.22 15.02 -7.66
CA LEU A 113 10.27 16.48 -7.75
C LEU A 113 10.75 17.16 -6.47
N THR A 114 10.86 16.44 -5.38
CA THR A 114 11.24 16.96 -4.06
C THR A 114 12.40 16.20 -3.41
N VAL A 115 13.26 15.62 -4.23
CA VAL A 115 14.38 14.76 -3.82
C VAL A 115 15.25 15.42 -2.76
N ASP A 116 15.66 16.66 -2.95
CA ASP A 116 16.57 17.34 -2.02
C ASP A 116 15.92 17.60 -0.67
N LYS A 117 14.64 18.02 -0.66
CA LYS A 117 13.87 18.19 0.58
C LYS A 117 13.71 16.88 1.33
N MET A 118 13.46 15.78 0.61
CA MET A 118 13.35 14.46 1.23
C MET A 118 14.69 13.98 1.81
N LYS A 119 15.80 14.22 1.11
CA LYS A 119 17.15 13.92 1.63
C LYS A 119 17.47 14.68 2.91
N GLU A 120 17.15 15.96 2.95
CA GLU A 120 17.34 16.79 4.15
C GLU A 120 16.47 16.28 5.30
N PHE A 121 15.21 15.97 5.03
CA PHE A 121 14.30 15.39 6.00
C PHE A 121 14.84 14.06 6.56
N THR A 122 15.25 13.14 5.71
CA THR A 122 15.78 11.84 6.11
C THR A 122 17.02 12.02 6.99
N LYS A 123 17.96 12.87 6.56
CA LYS A 123 19.19 13.19 7.31
C LYS A 123 18.88 13.78 8.70
N GLU A 124 17.96 14.72 8.77
CA GLU A 124 17.54 15.33 10.04
C GLU A 124 16.99 14.28 11.01
N TRP A 125 16.07 13.46 10.52
CA TRP A 125 15.41 12.47 11.39
C TRP A 125 16.30 11.30 11.76
N HIS A 126 17.22 10.89 10.90
CA HIS A 126 18.27 9.94 11.25
C HIS A 126 19.16 10.47 12.37
N ALA A 127 19.54 11.74 12.31
CA ALA A 127 20.33 12.39 13.39
C ALA A 127 19.58 12.38 14.75
N ARG A 128 18.25 12.31 14.73
CA ARG A 128 17.39 12.22 15.92
C ARG A 128 17.05 10.75 16.30
N GLY A 129 17.64 9.77 15.62
CA GLY A 129 17.46 8.35 15.89
C GLY A 129 16.14 7.77 15.38
N CYS A 130 15.48 8.43 14.45
CA CYS A 130 14.27 7.93 13.79
C CYS A 130 14.59 7.32 12.42
N LYS A 131 13.82 6.32 12.03
CA LYS A 131 13.77 5.79 10.69
C LYS A 131 12.72 6.53 9.86
N VAL A 132 12.96 6.64 8.55
CA VAL A 132 12.06 7.32 7.62
C VAL A 132 11.55 6.37 6.56
N LYS A 133 10.24 6.34 6.38
CA LYS A 133 9.55 5.60 5.32
C LYS A 133 8.77 6.56 4.45
N ILE A 134 8.63 6.22 3.17
CA ILE A 134 7.77 6.94 2.23
C ILE A 134 6.48 6.15 2.02
N TYR A 135 5.37 6.86 1.96
CA TYR A 135 4.07 6.32 1.59
C TYR A 135 3.98 6.12 0.07
N TYR A 136 3.49 4.97 -0.31
CA TYR A 136 3.22 4.55 -1.69
C TYR A 136 1.94 3.73 -1.77
N THR A 137 1.36 3.67 -2.95
CA THR A 137 0.32 2.69 -3.31
C THR A 137 0.81 1.81 -4.46
N LEU A 138 0.12 0.72 -4.77
CA LEU A 138 0.56 -0.19 -5.83
C LEU A 138 0.15 0.23 -7.24
N ARG A 139 -0.90 1.03 -7.38
CA ARG A 139 -1.62 1.19 -8.65
C ARG A 139 -1.89 2.63 -9.06
N GLU A 140 -1.36 3.58 -8.35
CA GLU A 140 -1.63 4.99 -8.60
C GLU A 140 -0.43 5.70 -9.17
N LEU A 141 -0.67 6.70 -9.99
CA LEU A 141 0.34 7.59 -10.52
C LEU A 141 -0.17 9.02 -10.52
N SER A 142 0.65 9.94 -10.03
CA SER A 142 0.34 11.36 -10.03
C SER A 142 0.32 11.93 -11.46
N ASN A 143 -0.62 12.85 -11.70
CA ASN A 143 -0.63 13.67 -12.91
C ASN A 143 0.59 14.62 -13.01
N ALA A 144 1.30 14.85 -11.89
CA ALA A 144 2.52 15.67 -11.84
C ALA A 144 3.79 14.92 -12.28
N THR A 145 3.68 13.63 -12.60
CA THR A 145 4.80 12.81 -13.10
C THR A 145 5.45 13.46 -14.32
N ALA A 146 6.77 13.69 -14.28
CA ALA A 146 7.48 14.34 -15.38
C ALA A 146 7.41 13.54 -16.69
N GLU A 147 7.37 12.21 -16.58
CA GLU A 147 7.27 11.28 -17.71
C GLU A 147 5.82 11.04 -18.18
N ILE A 148 4.84 11.80 -17.68
CA ILE A 148 3.42 11.51 -17.87
C ILE A 148 3.01 11.37 -19.35
N TRP A 149 3.61 12.16 -20.24
CA TRP A 149 3.32 12.09 -21.67
C TRP A 149 3.88 10.84 -22.35
N ALA A 150 5.07 10.41 -21.94
CA ALA A 150 5.65 9.16 -22.38
C ALA A 150 4.84 7.95 -21.91
N ILE A 151 4.42 7.98 -20.63
CA ILE A 151 3.55 6.96 -20.03
C ILE A 151 2.21 6.90 -20.76
N ARG A 152 1.59 8.06 -21.02
CA ARG A 152 0.34 8.14 -21.76
C ARG A 152 0.45 7.55 -23.19
N SER A 153 1.61 7.72 -23.85
CA SER A 153 1.82 7.16 -25.20
C SER A 153 1.80 5.63 -25.25
N LEU A 154 1.99 4.96 -24.12
CA LEU A 154 1.86 3.51 -23.96
C LEU A 154 0.42 3.06 -23.71
N GLY A 155 -0.50 4.01 -23.55
CA GLY A 155 -1.94 3.75 -23.41
C GLY A 155 -2.27 2.78 -22.29
N HIS A 156 -3.15 1.85 -22.56
CA HIS A 156 -3.67 0.89 -21.58
C HIS A 156 -2.68 -0.20 -21.18
N GLU A 157 -1.50 -0.22 -21.72
CA GLU A 157 -0.41 -1.06 -21.21
C GLU A 157 0.04 -0.58 -19.82
N ILE A 158 -0.03 0.73 -19.56
CA ILE A 158 0.37 1.32 -18.27
C ILE A 158 -0.80 1.97 -17.55
N LEU A 159 -1.65 2.70 -18.26
CA LEU A 159 -2.81 3.38 -17.68
C LEU A 159 -4.06 2.52 -17.84
N ARG A 160 -4.79 2.38 -16.75
CA ARG A 160 -6.02 1.59 -16.77
C ARG A 160 -7.10 2.30 -17.55
N GLY A 161 -7.72 1.61 -18.50
CA GLY A 161 -8.86 2.08 -19.26
C GLY A 161 -10.10 2.29 -18.40
N GLY A 162 -10.92 3.27 -18.73
CA GLY A 162 -12.16 3.61 -18.01
C GLY A 162 -12.93 4.73 -18.69
N ASP A 163 -13.92 5.24 -17.97
CA ASP A 163 -14.86 6.24 -18.50
C ASP A 163 -14.29 7.67 -18.55
N GLY A 164 -13.07 7.87 -18.13
CA GLY A 164 -12.46 9.20 -18.00
C GLY A 164 -13.05 9.98 -16.82
N GLY A 165 -12.87 11.30 -16.82
CA GLY A 165 -13.41 12.19 -15.79
C GLY A 165 -12.38 12.73 -14.80
N GLY A 166 -12.81 13.01 -13.57
CA GLY A 166 -11.94 13.50 -12.50
C GLY A 166 -11.51 14.96 -12.66
N PHE A 167 -10.30 15.27 -12.23
CA PHE A 167 -9.73 16.60 -12.23
C PHE A 167 -9.73 17.24 -13.65
N PRO A 168 -10.04 18.54 -13.79
CA PRO A 168 -10.15 19.18 -15.12
C PRO A 168 -8.95 18.97 -16.03
N TRP A 169 -7.74 19.09 -15.48
CA TRP A 169 -6.52 18.82 -16.25
C TRP A 169 -6.47 17.39 -16.81
N CYS A 170 -6.87 16.42 -16.01
CA CYS A 170 -6.94 15.03 -16.46
C CYS A 170 -7.99 14.84 -17.56
N ARG A 171 -9.16 15.47 -17.43
CA ARG A 171 -10.21 15.42 -18.47
C ARG A 171 -9.74 16.01 -19.79
N GLU A 172 -8.99 17.09 -19.75
CA GLU A 172 -8.48 17.77 -20.94
C GLU A 172 -7.38 16.97 -21.64
N HIS A 173 -6.49 16.34 -20.87
CA HIS A 173 -5.26 15.74 -21.40
C HIS A 173 -5.31 14.22 -21.56
N PHE A 174 -6.13 13.53 -20.78
CA PHE A 174 -6.30 12.08 -20.84
C PHE A 174 -7.62 11.64 -21.50
N VAL A 175 -8.50 12.60 -21.76
CA VAL A 175 -9.76 12.37 -22.45
C VAL A 175 -10.64 11.36 -21.73
N THR A 176 -11.21 10.37 -22.45
CA THR A 176 -12.29 9.51 -21.95
C THR A 176 -11.87 8.08 -21.66
N ASP A 177 -10.60 7.74 -21.73
CA ASP A 177 -10.15 6.35 -21.74
C ASP A 177 -9.22 5.95 -20.58
N TYR A 178 -9.25 6.69 -19.49
CA TYR A 178 -8.51 6.34 -18.27
C TYR A 178 -9.43 6.24 -17.05
N THR A 179 -8.97 5.59 -15.99
CA THR A 179 -9.69 5.54 -14.72
C THR A 179 -9.09 6.52 -13.72
N PRO A 180 -9.81 7.61 -13.37
CA PRO A 180 -9.39 8.49 -12.29
C PRO A 180 -9.64 7.82 -10.94
N GLN A 181 -8.83 8.13 -9.95
CA GLN A 181 -9.00 7.63 -8.60
C GLN A 181 -9.46 8.73 -7.64
N TRP A 182 -8.64 9.74 -7.45
CA TRP A 182 -8.93 10.85 -6.56
C TRP A 182 -8.18 12.11 -7.00
N TYR A 183 -8.52 13.19 -6.33
CA TYR A 183 -7.91 14.49 -6.51
C TYR A 183 -7.80 15.17 -5.14
N GLU A 184 -6.66 15.78 -4.86
CA GLU A 184 -6.38 16.54 -3.67
C GLU A 184 -5.84 17.93 -4.04
N HIS A 185 -6.36 18.94 -3.38
CA HIS A 185 -5.88 20.32 -3.53
C HIS A 185 -4.94 20.65 -2.37
N PHE A 186 -3.76 21.22 -2.70
CA PHE A 186 -2.81 21.64 -1.69
C PHE A 186 -3.05 23.10 -1.29
N ASP A 187 -2.84 23.40 0.00
CA ASP A 187 -2.85 24.76 0.53
C ASP A 187 -1.57 25.55 0.19
N TYR A 188 -0.66 24.95 -0.59
CA TYR A 188 0.60 25.56 -1.01
C TYR A 188 0.85 25.30 -2.50
N THR A 189 1.56 26.23 -3.13
CA THR A 189 2.09 26.05 -4.48
C THR A 189 3.54 25.60 -4.36
N ASN A 190 3.88 24.47 -4.94
CA ASN A 190 5.26 24.00 -4.96
C ASN A 190 6.12 24.78 -5.97
N GLU A 191 7.42 24.48 -6.04
CA GLU A 191 8.38 25.16 -6.91
C GLU A 191 8.06 25.02 -8.41
N GLN A 192 7.30 23.98 -8.78
CA GLN A 192 6.81 23.74 -10.13
C GLN A 192 5.48 24.45 -10.43
N GLY A 193 4.94 25.23 -9.49
CA GLY A 193 3.65 25.90 -9.65
C GLY A 193 2.44 24.99 -9.52
N ILE A 194 2.61 23.76 -9.00
CA ILE A 194 1.53 22.80 -8.87
C ILE A 194 0.86 22.95 -7.51
N THR A 195 -0.45 23.09 -7.51
CA THR A 195 -1.27 23.28 -6.31
C THR A 195 -2.18 22.10 -5.99
N ALA A 196 -2.15 21.05 -6.81
CA ALA A 196 -3.01 19.90 -6.64
C ALA A 196 -2.33 18.62 -7.15
N ASP A 197 -2.73 17.51 -6.57
CA ASP A 197 -2.41 16.16 -7.04
C ASP A 197 -3.68 15.47 -7.52
N ALA A 198 -3.58 14.73 -8.61
CA ALA A 198 -4.64 13.88 -9.12
C ALA A 198 -4.07 12.51 -9.43
N SER A 199 -4.73 11.48 -8.93
CA SER A 199 -4.31 10.11 -9.13
C SER A 199 -5.00 9.51 -10.35
N ILE A 200 -4.20 8.85 -11.18
CA ILE A 200 -4.64 8.04 -12.31
C ILE A 200 -4.32 6.59 -11.98
N LEU A 201 -5.27 5.68 -12.21
CA LEU A 201 -5.01 4.26 -12.00
C LEU A 201 -4.13 3.71 -13.12
N THR A 202 -3.12 2.97 -12.70
CA THR A 202 -2.23 2.24 -13.60
C THR A 202 -2.77 0.85 -13.89
N ALA A 203 -2.32 0.26 -14.99
CA ALA A 203 -2.64 -1.10 -15.33
C ALA A 203 -2.00 -2.06 -14.33
N GLU A 204 -2.72 -3.12 -14.01
CA GLU A 204 -2.29 -4.21 -13.13
C GLU A 204 -1.79 -5.40 -13.97
N GLY A 205 -1.11 -6.35 -13.32
CA GLY A 205 -0.58 -7.54 -13.96
C GLY A 205 0.82 -7.31 -14.55
N ASP A 206 1.21 -8.10 -15.53
CA ASP A 206 2.57 -8.13 -16.12
C ASP A 206 2.86 -6.93 -17.04
N SER A 207 2.41 -5.75 -16.67
CA SER A 207 2.61 -4.53 -17.44
C SER A 207 4.00 -3.91 -17.23
N ARG A 208 4.42 -3.05 -18.15
CA ARG A 208 5.64 -2.23 -17.98
C ARG A 208 5.54 -1.27 -16.81
N TRP A 209 4.35 -1.03 -16.27
CA TRP A 209 4.16 -0.29 -15.04
C TRP A 209 5.03 -0.82 -13.90
N TYR A 210 5.08 -2.14 -13.71
CA TYR A 210 5.90 -2.71 -12.64
C TYR A 210 7.39 -2.45 -12.84
N ASN A 211 7.88 -2.45 -14.06
CA ASN A 211 9.28 -2.11 -14.33
C ASN A 211 9.58 -0.67 -13.93
N TYR A 212 8.75 0.27 -14.35
CA TYR A 212 8.88 1.68 -13.98
C TYR A 212 8.78 1.87 -12.46
N TYR A 213 7.78 1.25 -11.84
CA TYR A 213 7.52 1.33 -10.41
C TYR A 213 8.69 0.77 -9.57
N ILE A 214 9.18 -0.42 -9.89
CA ILE A 214 10.27 -1.09 -9.17
C ILE A 214 11.58 -0.30 -9.35
N GLU A 215 11.88 0.18 -10.54
CA GLU A 215 13.06 1.01 -10.79
C GLU A 215 13.00 2.32 -10.02
N GLY A 216 11.86 2.97 -9.95
CA GLY A 216 11.66 4.16 -9.13
C GLY A 216 11.89 3.88 -7.64
N LEU A 217 11.34 2.79 -7.11
CA LEU A 217 11.56 2.37 -5.73
C LEU A 217 13.05 2.05 -5.46
N ARG A 218 13.70 1.35 -6.36
CA ARG A 218 15.13 1.04 -6.27
C ARG A 218 15.97 2.32 -6.19
N TRP A 219 15.67 3.26 -7.09
CA TRP A 219 16.38 4.55 -7.12
C TRP A 219 16.20 5.31 -5.80
N MET A 220 14.98 5.36 -5.26
CA MET A 220 14.72 6.03 -3.98
C MET A 220 15.50 5.43 -2.81
N VAL A 221 15.47 4.11 -2.68
CA VAL A 221 16.24 3.43 -1.62
C VAL A 221 17.73 3.74 -1.72
N GLN A 222 18.26 3.81 -2.93
CA GLN A 222 19.68 4.10 -3.17
C GLN A 222 20.08 5.57 -2.99
N ASN A 223 19.13 6.49 -3.17
CA ASN A 223 19.47 7.93 -3.28
C ASN A 223 18.85 8.80 -2.18
N LEU A 224 17.81 8.36 -1.49
CA LEU A 224 17.14 9.14 -0.44
C LEU A 224 17.49 8.68 0.98
N ASP A 225 18.25 7.60 1.12
CA ASP A 225 18.61 6.98 2.41
C ASP A 225 17.38 6.63 3.28
N ILE A 226 16.26 6.28 2.63
CA ILE A 226 15.04 5.86 3.32
C ILE A 226 15.18 4.46 3.87
N ASP A 227 14.59 4.21 5.05
CA ASP A 227 14.63 2.90 5.73
C ASP A 227 13.56 1.93 5.26
N GLY A 228 12.60 2.40 4.49
CA GLY A 228 11.52 1.54 4.02
C GLY A 228 10.42 2.29 3.28
N ILE A 229 9.42 1.51 2.91
CA ILE A 229 8.24 1.97 2.18
C ILE A 229 7.01 1.54 2.95
N TYR A 230 6.01 2.39 3.04
CA TYR A 230 4.67 2.03 3.42
C TYR A 230 3.87 1.80 2.15
N LEU A 231 3.39 0.60 1.95
CA LEU A 231 2.53 0.26 0.82
C LEU A 231 1.08 0.20 1.29
N ASP A 232 0.28 1.10 0.76
CA ASP A 232 -1.16 1.08 0.93
C ASP A 232 -1.84 0.49 -0.30
N ASP A 233 -3.15 0.28 -0.18
CA ASP A 233 -4.00 -0.24 -1.27
C ASP A 233 -3.47 -1.55 -1.87
N VAL A 234 -2.96 -2.42 -1.00
CA VAL A 234 -2.44 -3.76 -1.35
C VAL A 234 -3.52 -4.83 -1.39
N SER A 235 -4.79 -4.44 -1.38
CA SER A 235 -5.90 -5.38 -1.51
C SER A 235 -5.95 -5.95 -2.92
N PHE A 236 -6.15 -7.27 -3.01
CA PHE A 236 -6.37 -7.91 -4.29
C PHE A 236 -7.61 -7.34 -4.99
N ASP A 237 -7.43 -6.78 -6.16
CA ASP A 237 -8.54 -6.44 -7.03
C ASP A 237 -9.18 -7.74 -7.55
N ARG A 238 -10.51 -7.73 -7.75
CA ARG A 238 -11.27 -8.85 -8.31
C ARG A 238 -10.75 -9.36 -9.66
N ARG A 239 -9.84 -8.64 -10.27
CA ARG A 239 -9.29 -8.92 -11.59
C ARG A 239 -7.97 -9.70 -11.56
N ILE A 240 -7.43 -9.95 -10.37
CA ILE A 240 -6.23 -10.80 -10.17
C ILE A 240 -6.64 -12.25 -9.82
N LEU A 241 -7.92 -12.51 -9.66
CA LEU A 241 -8.47 -13.83 -9.34
C LEU A 241 -9.22 -14.36 -10.61
#